data_921c451059f2ccd7a93d972ffed4d3fa
#
_entry.id   921c451059f2ccd7a93d972ffed4d3fa
#
_cell.length_a   1.000
_cell.length_b   1.000
_cell.length_c   1.000
_cell.angle_alpha   90.00
_cell.angle_beta   90.00
_cell.angle_gamma   90.00
#
_symmetry.space_group_name_H-M   'P 1'
#
loop_
_entity.id
_entity.type
_entity.pdbx_description
1 polymer ?
#
loop_
_entity_poly.entity_id
_entity_poly.type
_entity_poly.pdbx_seq_one_letter_code
_entity_poly.pdbx_strand_id
1 'polypeptide(L)'
;MAVYTKINNKDIILLSNSYRINKITKFEGIKKGIENTNYLLKTKTKKFILTIFEKRVLKKDLPFFMNLMEKLNENKIICPKPLKNNKEQHLCKIKQKPACIVTFLDGTDKANLNSKNCFDIGKNIAKFHKITTKIKLYRQNSMSVKKLGILLKSIKFRSNKISPELKPILNACLKDIKTKWPKKLPEGIIHGDLFIDN
;
A
#
# COMPACT_ATOMS: atom_id res chain seq x y z
N MET A 1 10.99 -13.05 5.63
CA MET A 1 11.56 -12.04 6.56
C MET A 1 11.27 -10.66 6.01
N ALA A 2 10.45 -9.87 6.69
CA ALA A 2 10.01 -8.57 6.16
C ALA A 2 10.80 -7.36 6.74
N VAL A 3 11.94 -7.57 7.38
CA VAL A 3 12.81 -6.49 7.87
C VAL A 3 14.10 -6.48 7.05
N TYR A 4 14.09 -5.79 5.93
CA TYR A 4 15.25 -5.67 5.03
C TYR A 4 16.20 -4.55 5.48
N THR A 5 15.66 -3.44 5.98
CA THR A 5 16.44 -2.30 6.48
C THR A 5 16.40 -2.27 8.00
N LYS A 6 17.54 -2.57 8.64
CA LYS A 6 17.67 -2.49 10.09
C LYS A 6 17.91 -1.04 10.52
N ILE A 7 17.17 -0.57 11.53
CA ILE A 7 17.33 0.73 12.16
C ILE A 7 17.90 0.57 13.57
N ASN A 8 18.47 1.62 14.10
CA ASN A 8 19.09 1.66 15.44
C ASN A 8 18.54 2.84 16.27
N ASN A 9 18.98 2.97 17.50
CA ASN A 9 18.53 4.02 18.42
C ASN A 9 18.79 5.45 17.87
N LYS A 10 19.89 5.68 17.13
CA LYS A 10 20.18 6.97 16.52
C LYS A 10 19.14 7.33 15.47
N ASP A 11 18.77 6.37 14.62
CA ASP A 11 17.70 6.56 13.62
C ASP A 11 16.38 6.93 14.29
N ILE A 12 16.05 6.27 15.42
CA ILE A 12 14.82 6.51 16.19
C ILE A 12 14.79 7.90 16.83
N ILE A 13 15.90 8.35 17.41
CA ILE A 13 16.01 9.70 18.00
C ILE A 13 15.79 10.76 16.92
N LEU A 14 16.44 10.61 15.77
CA LEU A 14 16.27 11.55 14.64
C LEU A 14 14.82 11.60 14.15
N LEU A 15 14.15 10.44 14.06
CA LEU A 15 12.74 10.36 13.70
C LEU A 15 11.84 11.05 14.73
N SER A 16 12.02 10.79 16.03
CA SER A 16 11.22 11.40 17.08
C SER A 16 11.30 12.94 17.02
N ASN A 17 12.50 13.47 16.84
CA ASN A 17 12.72 14.91 16.74
C ASN A 17 12.08 15.48 15.45
N SER A 18 12.24 14.79 14.32
CA SER A 18 11.72 15.25 13.04
C SER A 18 10.19 15.27 12.98
N TYR A 19 9.52 14.32 13.60
CA TYR A 19 8.06 14.20 13.56
C TYR A 19 7.35 14.75 14.80
N ARG A 20 8.07 15.37 15.73
CA ARG A 20 7.54 15.87 17.00
C ARG A 20 6.73 14.79 17.76
N ILE A 21 7.19 13.57 17.67
CA ILE A 21 6.61 12.44 18.40
C ILE A 21 7.25 12.40 19.78
N ASN A 22 6.44 12.16 20.82
CA ASN A 22 6.96 11.90 22.16
C ASN A 22 8.00 10.77 22.08
N LYS A 23 8.96 10.77 23.03
CA LYS A 23 10.06 9.79 23.08
C LYS A 23 9.55 8.38 22.77
N ILE A 24 10.07 7.78 21.72
CA ILE A 24 9.83 6.39 21.37
C ILE A 24 10.55 5.52 22.39
N THR A 25 9.80 4.75 23.17
CA THR A 25 10.31 3.89 24.25
C THR A 25 10.69 2.50 23.76
N LYS A 26 10.04 2.04 22.70
CA LYS A 26 10.29 0.70 22.10
C LYS A 26 10.02 0.75 20.60
N PHE A 27 10.82 0.03 19.83
CA PHE A 27 10.56 -0.24 18.42
C PHE A 27 10.85 -1.70 18.09
N GLU A 28 9.99 -2.28 17.29
CA GLU A 28 10.03 -3.71 16.94
C GLU A 28 9.79 -3.88 15.44
N GLY A 29 10.62 -4.68 14.78
CA GLY A 29 10.43 -5.02 13.38
C GLY A 29 9.23 -5.96 13.19
N ILE A 30 8.34 -5.62 12.25
CA ILE A 30 7.19 -6.44 11.89
C ILE A 30 7.64 -7.45 10.84
N LYS A 31 7.57 -8.73 11.15
CA LYS A 31 7.99 -9.82 10.26
C LYS A 31 6.95 -10.16 9.17
N LYS A 32 5.69 -9.78 9.37
CA LYS A 32 4.59 -9.98 8.41
C LYS A 32 4.73 -9.00 7.23
N GLY A 33 4.43 -9.46 6.03
CA GLY A 33 4.58 -8.68 4.80
C GLY A 33 5.88 -8.98 4.04
N ILE A 34 5.91 -8.67 2.74
CA ILE A 34 7.01 -9.05 1.83
C ILE A 34 7.57 -7.88 1.01
N GLU A 35 6.98 -6.69 1.08
CA GLU A 35 7.33 -5.60 0.18
C GLU A 35 8.18 -4.52 0.82
N ASN A 36 7.83 -4.12 2.04
CA ASN A 36 8.46 -3.00 2.74
C ASN A 36 8.97 -3.44 4.10
N THR A 37 9.90 -2.68 4.67
CA THR A 37 10.30 -2.84 6.06
C THR A 37 9.37 -2.05 6.95
N ASN A 38 8.69 -2.72 7.88
CA ASN A 38 7.80 -2.09 8.83
C ASN A 38 8.31 -2.25 10.27
N TYR A 39 8.18 -1.20 11.06
CA TYR A 39 8.46 -1.20 12.49
C TYR A 39 7.25 -0.68 13.26
N LEU A 40 6.87 -1.38 14.32
CA LEU A 40 5.99 -0.85 15.34
C LEU A 40 6.80 0.06 16.27
N LEU A 41 6.39 1.33 16.35
CA LEU A 41 6.97 2.31 17.25
C LEU A 41 6.01 2.53 18.41
N LYS A 42 6.49 2.45 19.67
CA LYS A 42 5.71 2.68 20.87
C LYS A 42 6.25 3.90 21.62
N THR A 43 5.37 4.80 22.01
CA THR A 43 5.63 5.86 23.01
C THR A 43 4.94 5.48 24.32
N LYS A 44 4.97 6.34 25.32
CA LYS A 44 4.20 6.10 26.57
C LYS A 44 2.68 5.98 26.34
N THR A 45 2.13 6.67 25.34
CA THR A 45 0.68 6.79 25.14
C THR A 45 0.17 6.38 23.78
N LYS A 46 1.03 6.28 22.78
CA LYS A 46 0.61 6.05 21.38
C LYS A 46 1.50 5.01 20.68
N LYS A 47 0.93 4.39 19.66
CA LYS A 47 1.62 3.49 18.75
C LYS A 47 1.60 4.06 17.34
N PHE A 48 2.64 3.78 16.55
CA PHE A 48 2.78 4.20 15.17
C PHE A 48 3.41 3.07 14.36
N ILE A 49 3.22 3.12 13.06
CA ILE A 49 3.97 2.28 12.12
C ILE A 49 4.94 3.15 11.33
N LEU A 50 6.21 2.80 11.40
CA LEU A 50 7.22 3.30 10.47
C LEU A 50 7.31 2.33 9.29
N THR A 51 7.07 2.83 8.08
CA THR A 51 7.27 2.08 6.84
C THR A 51 8.47 2.63 6.09
N ILE A 52 9.44 1.78 5.79
CA ILE A 52 10.58 2.07 4.92
C ILE A 52 10.30 1.39 3.58
N PHE A 53 10.16 2.20 2.52
CA PHE A 53 9.85 1.71 1.18
C PHE A 53 11.10 1.12 0.53
N GLU A 54 11.06 -0.17 0.20
CA GLU A 54 12.20 -0.88 -0.35
C GLU A 54 12.30 -0.69 -1.88
N LYS A 55 11.91 -1.69 -2.69
CA LYS A 55 12.14 -1.65 -4.14
C LYS A 55 10.88 -1.59 -5.00
N ARG A 56 9.75 -2.08 -4.52
CA ARG A 56 8.55 -2.28 -5.35
C ARG A 56 7.77 -1.01 -5.66
N VAL A 57 7.69 -0.11 -4.69
CA VAL A 57 6.93 1.14 -4.86
C VAL A 57 7.83 2.18 -5.54
N LEU A 58 7.35 2.73 -6.65
CA LEU A 58 8.05 3.82 -7.32
C LEU A 58 8.02 5.07 -6.44
N LYS A 59 9.18 5.68 -6.21
CA LYS A 59 9.30 6.89 -5.36
C LYS A 59 8.33 8.00 -5.78
N LYS A 60 8.08 8.16 -7.08
CA LYS A 60 7.13 9.16 -7.63
C LYS A 60 5.68 8.91 -7.25
N ASP A 61 5.32 7.67 -6.89
CA ASP A 61 3.96 7.31 -6.52
C ASP A 61 3.67 7.49 -5.01
N LEU A 62 4.72 7.63 -4.18
CA LEU A 62 4.57 7.76 -2.73
C LEU A 62 3.71 8.97 -2.31
N PRO A 63 3.85 10.17 -2.91
CA PRO A 63 2.99 11.29 -2.58
C PRO A 63 1.50 11.02 -2.82
N PHE A 64 1.17 10.24 -3.86
CA PHE A 64 -0.23 9.83 -4.10
C PHE A 64 -0.81 9.07 -2.91
N PHE A 65 -0.08 8.09 -2.36
CA PHE A 65 -0.55 7.29 -1.23
C PHE A 65 -0.69 8.12 0.04
N MET A 66 0.28 9.00 0.32
CA MET A 66 0.22 9.88 1.49
C MET A 66 -0.98 10.81 1.42
N ASN A 67 -1.15 11.49 0.30
CA ASN A 67 -2.27 12.43 0.09
C ASN A 67 -3.62 11.71 0.10
N LEU A 68 -3.69 10.49 -0.46
CA LEU A 68 -4.92 9.69 -0.43
C LEU A 68 -5.32 9.35 1.01
N MET A 69 -4.38 8.83 1.82
CA MET A 69 -4.65 8.50 3.23
C MET A 69 -5.07 9.75 4.02
N GLU A 70 -4.44 10.90 3.78
CA GLU A 70 -4.83 12.17 4.42
C GLU A 70 -6.27 12.54 4.04
N LYS A 71 -6.61 12.52 2.74
CA LYS A 71 -7.97 12.82 2.24
C LYS A 71 -9.02 11.84 2.75
N LEU A 72 -8.70 10.57 2.86
CA LEU A 72 -9.60 9.56 3.43
C LEU A 72 -9.89 9.85 4.92
N ASN A 73 -8.86 10.18 5.70
CA ASN A 73 -9.01 10.57 7.11
C ASN A 73 -9.86 11.84 7.26
N GLU A 74 -9.65 12.88 6.43
CA GLU A 74 -10.48 14.09 6.42
C GLU A 74 -11.96 13.77 6.18
N ASN A 75 -12.24 12.74 5.39
CA ASN A 75 -13.59 12.27 5.07
C ASN A 75 -14.09 11.15 6.02
N LYS A 76 -13.45 10.97 7.18
CA LYS A 76 -13.83 9.99 8.22
C LYS A 76 -13.87 8.54 7.71
N ILE A 77 -12.99 8.19 6.78
CA ILE A 77 -12.65 6.81 6.45
C ILE A 77 -11.55 6.37 7.39
N ILE A 78 -11.79 5.26 8.09
CA ILE A 78 -10.79 4.68 9.00
C ILE A 78 -9.68 4.06 8.16
N CYS A 79 -8.52 4.70 8.15
CA CYS A 79 -7.29 4.20 7.55
C CYS A 79 -6.09 4.79 8.32
N PRO A 80 -4.88 4.24 8.18
CA PRO A 80 -3.70 4.82 8.81
C PRO A 80 -3.53 6.29 8.38
N LYS A 81 -3.34 7.19 9.35
CA LYS A 81 -3.12 8.62 9.07
C LYS A 81 -1.62 8.89 8.96
N PRO A 82 -1.11 9.40 7.82
CA PRO A 82 0.28 9.76 7.70
C PRO A 82 0.60 11.01 8.56
N LEU A 83 1.71 10.95 9.29
CA LEU A 83 2.19 12.08 10.06
C LEU A 83 3.01 13.01 9.17
N LYS A 84 2.97 14.31 9.47
CA LYS A 84 3.87 15.31 8.88
C LYS A 84 5.07 15.54 9.79
N ASN A 85 6.23 15.68 9.21
CA ASN A 85 7.44 16.06 9.92
C ASN A 85 7.47 17.59 10.17
N ASN A 86 8.53 18.10 10.80
CA ASN A 86 8.70 19.53 11.09
C ASN A 86 8.83 20.43 9.85
N LYS A 87 8.92 19.84 8.65
CA LYS A 87 8.91 20.53 7.34
C LYS A 87 7.58 20.36 6.62
N GLU A 88 6.51 19.96 7.32
CA GLU A 88 5.17 19.67 6.79
C GLU A 88 5.15 18.58 5.69
N GLN A 89 6.15 17.69 5.67
CA GLN A 89 6.27 16.61 4.70
C GLN A 89 5.91 15.27 5.34
N HIS A 90 5.14 14.44 4.64
CA HIS A 90 4.82 13.07 5.09
C HIS A 90 6.02 12.12 4.96
N LEU A 91 6.86 12.35 3.95
CA LEU A 91 7.99 11.48 3.62
C LEU A 91 9.29 12.01 4.22
N CYS A 92 10.10 11.09 4.70
CA CYS A 92 11.48 11.32 5.11
C CYS A 92 12.42 10.31 4.43
N LYS A 93 13.68 10.36 4.77
CA LYS A 93 14.67 9.35 4.34
C LYS A 93 15.28 8.66 5.55
N ILE A 94 15.36 7.32 5.48
CA ILE A 94 16.10 6.48 6.42
C ILE A 94 17.05 5.62 5.60
N LYS A 95 18.35 5.73 5.88
CA LYS A 95 19.40 4.98 5.15
C LYS A 95 19.22 5.10 3.62
N GLN A 96 19.00 6.33 3.16
CA GLN A 96 18.79 6.71 1.74
C GLN A 96 17.48 6.17 1.11
N LYS A 97 16.62 5.51 1.88
CA LYS A 97 15.33 5.01 1.41
C LYS A 97 14.20 5.93 1.85
N PRO A 98 13.15 6.10 1.02
CA PRO A 98 11.96 6.82 1.45
C PRO A 98 11.30 6.10 2.61
N ALA A 99 10.77 6.86 3.55
CA ALA A 99 10.05 6.33 4.70
C ALA A 99 8.92 7.27 5.10
N CYS A 100 7.91 6.74 5.79
CA CYS A 100 6.85 7.52 6.40
C CYS A 100 6.47 6.92 7.76
N ILE A 101 5.85 7.74 8.60
CA ILE A 101 5.23 7.30 9.85
C ILE A 101 3.73 7.48 9.70
N VAL A 102 2.97 6.44 10.06
CA VAL A 102 1.51 6.48 10.10
C VAL A 102 0.99 6.08 11.48
N THR A 103 -0.22 6.48 11.80
CA THR A 103 -0.89 6.04 13.03
C THR A 103 -1.10 4.53 13.01
N PHE A 104 -0.96 3.89 14.17
CA PHE A 104 -1.35 2.50 14.34
C PHE A 104 -2.87 2.39 14.42
N LEU A 105 -3.44 1.40 13.77
CA LEU A 105 -4.85 1.04 13.91
C LEU A 105 -4.95 -0.21 14.79
N ASP A 106 -5.71 -0.11 15.87
CA ASP A 106 -6.01 -1.29 16.69
C ASP A 106 -7.04 -2.17 15.97
N GLY A 107 -6.81 -3.47 16.02
CA GLY A 107 -7.67 -4.47 15.38
C GLY A 107 -7.04 -5.85 15.44
N THR A 108 -7.83 -6.84 15.05
CA THR A 108 -7.40 -8.24 14.96
C THR A 108 -7.80 -8.84 13.62
N ASP A 109 -6.92 -9.64 13.05
CA ASP A 109 -7.21 -10.41 11.83
C ASP A 109 -8.29 -11.46 12.14
N LYS A 110 -9.23 -11.64 11.21
CA LYS A 110 -10.22 -12.71 11.28
C LYS A 110 -9.93 -13.74 10.20
N ALA A 111 -9.66 -14.97 10.60
CA ALA A 111 -9.45 -16.08 9.67
C ALA A 111 -10.74 -16.47 8.92
N ASN A 112 -11.90 -16.35 9.59
CA ASN A 112 -13.20 -16.70 9.01
C ASN A 112 -14.11 -15.48 8.97
N LEU A 113 -14.67 -15.21 7.81
CA LEU A 113 -15.64 -14.15 7.59
C LEU A 113 -17.06 -14.74 7.57
N ASN A 114 -17.98 -14.04 8.23
CA ASN A 114 -19.41 -14.33 8.15
C ASN A 114 -20.11 -13.27 7.27
N SER A 115 -21.39 -13.49 6.98
CA SER A 115 -22.20 -12.59 6.14
C SER A 115 -22.20 -11.13 6.65
N LYS A 116 -22.22 -10.93 7.96
CA LYS A 116 -22.14 -9.58 8.57
C LYS A 116 -20.79 -8.92 8.26
N ASN A 117 -19.69 -9.65 8.36
CA ASN A 117 -18.37 -9.11 8.03
C ASN A 117 -18.30 -8.71 6.53
N CYS A 118 -18.82 -9.55 5.64
CA CYS A 118 -18.88 -9.26 4.20
C CYS A 118 -19.74 -8.02 3.91
N PHE A 119 -20.89 -7.89 4.58
CA PHE A 119 -21.73 -6.70 4.48
C PHE A 119 -21.01 -5.44 4.94
N ASP A 120 -20.35 -5.47 6.09
CA ASP A 120 -19.62 -4.33 6.64
C ASP A 120 -18.45 -3.92 5.74
N ILE A 121 -17.71 -4.88 5.18
CA ILE A 121 -16.65 -4.63 4.19
C ILE A 121 -17.24 -3.97 2.95
N GLY A 122 -18.31 -4.53 2.37
CA GLY A 122 -18.98 -3.99 1.19
C GLY A 122 -19.46 -2.56 1.40
N LYS A 123 -20.08 -2.28 2.55
CA LYS A 123 -20.51 -0.94 2.96
C LYS A 123 -19.34 0.05 3.04
N ASN A 124 -18.21 -0.36 3.61
CA ASN A 124 -17.04 0.50 3.73
C ASN A 124 -16.38 0.75 2.36
N ILE A 125 -16.32 -0.26 1.49
CA ILE A 125 -15.82 -0.10 0.11
C ILE A 125 -16.72 0.83 -0.70
N ALA A 126 -18.04 0.70 -0.60
CA ALA A 126 -18.97 1.61 -1.26
C ALA A 126 -18.79 3.06 -0.79
N LYS A 127 -18.61 3.27 0.53
CA LYS A 127 -18.31 4.58 1.11
C LYS A 127 -16.96 5.12 0.59
N PHE A 128 -15.93 4.27 0.54
CA PHE A 128 -14.63 4.61 -0.02
C PHE A 128 -14.76 5.07 -1.48
N HIS A 129 -15.41 4.29 -2.34
CA HIS A 129 -15.62 4.66 -3.74
C HIS A 129 -16.37 5.98 -3.89
N LYS A 130 -17.48 6.17 -3.14
CA LYS A 130 -18.26 7.42 -3.16
C LYS A 130 -17.44 8.64 -2.77
N ILE A 131 -16.50 8.51 -1.84
CA ILE A 131 -15.64 9.61 -1.41
C ILE A 131 -14.54 9.84 -2.44
N THR A 132 -13.91 8.79 -2.95
CA THR A 132 -12.76 8.92 -3.86
C THR A 132 -13.14 9.48 -5.23
N THR A 133 -14.40 9.37 -5.68
CA THR A 133 -14.86 10.07 -6.90
C THR A 133 -14.73 11.60 -6.80
N LYS A 134 -14.74 12.16 -5.58
CA LYS A 134 -14.58 13.59 -5.32
C LYS A 134 -13.14 14.04 -5.11
N ILE A 135 -12.21 13.09 -4.97
CA ILE A 135 -10.79 13.36 -4.71
C ILE A 135 -10.05 13.48 -6.04
N LYS A 136 -9.49 14.67 -6.29
CA LYS A 136 -8.69 14.96 -7.50
C LYS A 136 -7.26 14.44 -7.33
N LEU A 137 -7.09 13.13 -7.19
CA LEU A 137 -5.80 12.45 -7.16
C LEU A 137 -5.76 11.42 -8.28
N TYR A 138 -4.64 11.33 -8.97
CA TYR A 138 -4.45 10.36 -10.05
C TYR A 138 -3.16 9.59 -9.89
N ARG A 139 -3.24 8.30 -10.11
CA ARG A 139 -2.09 7.40 -10.27
C ARG A 139 -2.39 6.43 -11.40
N GLN A 140 -1.44 6.27 -12.31
CA GLN A 140 -1.61 5.32 -13.42
C GLN A 140 -1.74 3.89 -12.89
N ASN A 141 -2.78 3.18 -13.34
CA ASN A 141 -2.95 1.76 -13.02
C ASN A 141 -1.85 0.93 -13.71
N SER A 142 -0.94 0.36 -12.89
CA SER A 142 0.13 -0.52 -13.36
C SER A 142 -0.36 -1.91 -13.79
N MET A 143 -1.58 -2.31 -13.40
CA MET A 143 -2.21 -3.60 -13.71
C MET A 143 -3.30 -3.48 -14.78
N SER A 144 -3.32 -2.39 -15.56
CA SER A 144 -4.27 -2.24 -16.66
C SER A 144 -4.02 -3.25 -17.78
N VAL A 145 -5.05 -3.57 -18.56
CA VAL A 145 -4.96 -4.50 -19.72
C VAL A 145 -3.82 -4.11 -20.67
N LYS A 146 -3.64 -2.79 -20.92
CA LYS A 146 -2.51 -2.27 -21.71
C LYS A 146 -1.17 -2.61 -21.07
N LYS A 147 -1.03 -2.45 -19.75
CA LYS A 147 0.22 -2.74 -19.02
C LYS A 147 0.49 -4.24 -18.93
N LEU A 148 -0.54 -5.07 -18.77
CA LEU A 148 -0.41 -6.53 -18.84
C LEU A 148 0.13 -6.97 -20.21
N GLY A 149 -0.33 -6.37 -21.30
CA GLY A 149 0.19 -6.63 -22.64
C GLY A 149 1.68 -6.27 -22.80
N ILE A 150 2.11 -5.14 -22.21
CA ILE A 150 3.53 -4.73 -22.20
C ILE A 150 4.36 -5.72 -21.37
N LEU A 151 3.86 -6.10 -20.18
CA LEU A 151 4.52 -7.06 -19.30
C LEU A 151 4.72 -8.41 -20.00
N LEU A 152 3.66 -8.93 -20.65
CA LEU A 152 3.73 -10.20 -21.37
C LEU A 152 4.78 -10.16 -22.48
N LYS A 153 4.86 -9.05 -23.23
CA LYS A 153 5.91 -8.86 -24.24
C LYS A 153 7.31 -8.85 -23.62
N SER A 154 7.49 -8.26 -22.43
CA SER A 154 8.79 -8.18 -21.75
C SER A 154 9.28 -9.51 -21.20
N ILE A 155 8.39 -10.45 -20.92
CA ILE A 155 8.73 -11.80 -20.43
C ILE A 155 9.47 -12.60 -21.53
N LYS A 156 9.19 -12.31 -22.82
CA LYS A 156 9.79 -13.01 -23.98
C LYS A 156 9.65 -14.55 -23.84
N PHE A 157 10.79 -15.25 -23.80
CA PHE A 157 10.86 -16.71 -23.66
C PHE A 157 11.03 -17.19 -22.21
N ARG A 158 11.04 -16.29 -21.22
CA ARG A 158 11.23 -16.70 -19.80
C ARG A 158 10.13 -17.62 -19.29
N SER A 159 8.91 -17.50 -19.84
CA SER A 159 7.79 -18.40 -19.54
C SER A 159 8.10 -19.86 -19.90
N ASN A 160 8.89 -20.08 -20.96
CA ASN A 160 9.24 -21.43 -21.42
C ASN A 160 10.15 -22.18 -20.42
N LYS A 161 10.83 -21.43 -19.51
CA LYS A 161 11.60 -22.03 -18.41
C LYS A 161 10.71 -22.65 -17.33
N ILE A 162 9.44 -22.27 -17.27
CA ILE A 162 8.44 -22.83 -16.34
C ILE A 162 7.67 -23.93 -17.04
N SER A 163 7.10 -23.65 -18.21
CA SER A 163 6.41 -24.61 -19.08
C SER A 163 6.43 -24.09 -20.52
N PRO A 164 6.72 -24.93 -21.54
CA PRO A 164 6.68 -24.56 -22.95
C PRO A 164 5.31 -23.98 -23.39
N GLU A 165 4.23 -24.48 -22.79
CA GLU A 165 2.86 -24.11 -23.15
C GLU A 165 2.40 -22.81 -22.48
N LEU A 166 3.12 -22.32 -21.47
CA LEU A 166 2.68 -21.16 -20.67
C LEU A 166 2.54 -19.89 -21.53
N LYS A 167 3.44 -19.67 -22.49
CA LYS A 167 3.37 -18.48 -23.34
C LYS A 167 2.16 -18.46 -24.27
N PRO A 168 1.81 -19.54 -24.99
CA PRO A 168 0.56 -19.63 -25.76
C PRO A 168 -0.67 -19.37 -24.88
N ILE A 169 -0.75 -19.99 -23.71
CA ILE A 169 -1.86 -19.80 -22.75
C ILE A 169 -2.00 -18.33 -22.34
N LEU A 170 -0.91 -17.68 -21.91
CA LEU A 170 -0.92 -16.28 -21.52
C LEU A 170 -1.33 -15.33 -22.66
N ASN A 171 -0.91 -15.63 -23.91
CA ASN A 171 -1.32 -14.87 -25.08
C ASN A 171 -2.83 -15.04 -25.36
N ALA A 172 -3.35 -16.27 -25.28
CA ALA A 172 -4.77 -16.55 -25.45
C ALA A 172 -5.60 -15.82 -24.37
N CYS A 173 -5.21 -15.92 -23.09
CA CYS A 173 -5.85 -15.20 -21.99
C CYS A 173 -5.83 -13.67 -22.21
N LEU A 174 -4.72 -13.10 -22.63
CA LEU A 174 -4.64 -11.66 -22.89
C LEU A 174 -5.54 -11.24 -24.07
N LYS A 175 -5.62 -12.05 -25.12
CA LYS A 175 -6.52 -11.83 -26.25
C LYS A 175 -7.98 -11.85 -25.78
N ASP A 176 -8.36 -12.85 -25.00
CA ASP A 176 -9.71 -13.00 -24.45
C ASP A 176 -10.09 -11.82 -23.55
N ILE A 177 -9.20 -11.44 -22.63
CA ILE A 177 -9.39 -10.26 -21.77
C ILE A 177 -9.59 -9.00 -22.60
N LYS A 178 -8.79 -8.75 -23.65
CA LYS A 178 -8.90 -7.56 -24.50
C LYS A 178 -10.21 -7.51 -25.26
N THR A 179 -10.70 -8.65 -25.75
CA THR A 179 -11.94 -8.72 -26.54
C THR A 179 -13.18 -8.60 -25.66
N LYS A 180 -13.16 -9.18 -24.45
CA LYS A 180 -14.29 -9.19 -23.51
C LYS A 180 -14.25 -8.04 -22.49
N TRP A 181 -13.22 -7.22 -22.49
CA TRP A 181 -13.12 -6.11 -21.53
C TRP A 181 -14.28 -5.11 -21.72
N PRO A 182 -15.01 -4.79 -20.66
CA PRO A 182 -16.12 -3.85 -20.77
C PRO A 182 -15.65 -2.48 -21.29
N LYS A 183 -16.36 -1.92 -22.26
CA LYS A 183 -16.01 -0.63 -22.87
C LYS A 183 -16.34 0.56 -21.97
N LYS A 184 -17.33 0.41 -21.09
CA LYS A 184 -17.79 1.48 -20.17
C LYS A 184 -17.82 0.90 -18.76
N LEU A 185 -16.92 1.37 -17.91
CA LEU A 185 -16.88 1.07 -16.48
C LEU A 185 -16.77 2.39 -15.71
N PRO A 186 -17.39 2.50 -14.53
CA PRO A 186 -17.08 3.60 -13.62
C PRO A 186 -15.58 3.62 -13.31
N GLU A 187 -14.99 4.81 -13.35
CA GLU A 187 -13.56 4.99 -13.08
C GLU A 187 -13.37 5.75 -11.76
N GLY A 188 -12.31 5.40 -11.04
CA GLY A 188 -11.97 6.02 -9.77
C GLY A 188 -10.82 5.33 -9.07
N ILE A 189 -10.53 5.79 -7.86
CA ILE A 189 -9.55 5.13 -6.99
C ILE A 189 -10.22 3.90 -6.38
N ILE A 190 -9.61 2.74 -6.58
CA ILE A 190 -10.05 1.47 -6.02
C ILE A 190 -8.97 0.90 -5.08
N HIS A 191 -9.36 0.03 -4.16
CA HIS A 191 -8.41 -0.69 -3.31
C HIS A 191 -7.53 -1.64 -4.15
N GLY A 192 -8.14 -2.44 -4.99
CA GLY A 192 -7.47 -3.28 -5.99
C GLY A 192 -6.84 -4.57 -5.46
N ASP A 193 -6.86 -4.80 -4.14
CA ASP A 193 -6.24 -5.97 -3.49
C ASP A 193 -6.96 -6.31 -2.19
N LEU A 194 -8.28 -6.53 -2.29
CA LEU A 194 -9.13 -6.79 -1.13
C LEU A 194 -9.20 -8.29 -0.84
N PHE A 195 -8.21 -8.80 -0.14
CA PHE A 195 -8.15 -10.17 0.37
C PHE A 195 -8.31 -10.21 1.90
N ILE A 196 -8.53 -11.42 2.44
CA ILE A 196 -8.78 -11.63 3.87
C ILE A 196 -7.58 -11.26 4.76
N ASP A 197 -6.39 -11.25 4.20
CA ASP A 197 -5.12 -10.95 4.86
C ASP A 197 -4.63 -9.50 4.64
N ASN A 198 -5.47 -8.67 3.99
CA ASN A 198 -5.21 -7.24 3.74
C ASN A 198 -6.10 -6.32 4.55
#